data_68c2a2e23194ee417efded5f1edba1d0
#
_entry.id   68c2a2e23194ee417efded5f1edba1d0
#
_cell.length_a   1.000
_cell.length_b   1.000
_cell.length_c   1.000
_cell.angle_alpha   90.00
_cell.angle_beta   90.00
_cell.angle_gamma   90.00
#
_symmetry.space_group_name_H-M   'P 1'
#
loop_
_entity.id
_entity.type
_entity.pdbx_description
1 polymer ?
#
loop_
_entity_poly.entity_id
_entity_poly.type
_entity_poly.pdbx_seq_one_letter_code
_entity_poly.pdbx_strand_id
1 'polypeptide(L)'
;MMYYGIGNKFPDWVNMKCLNANREFGEVNVTMTDGWKVIYFYPKDFTFVCPTEIVDFDNLMTEFCRLGATVYGVSPDNEFCKLAWRDAHPLLKNIQHTLAADSGNVLANELGIVSDGNVPYRVTYILDEKNVIQYVGAHGLSVGRSAAEVLRVLDACQKGEEGMLCPAARPVGGSTL
;
A
#
# COMPACT_ATOMS: atom_id res chain seq x y z
N MET A 1 -16.85 -13.15 10.54
CA MET A 1 -15.63 -12.50 10.01
C MET A 1 -16.00 -11.98 8.64
N MET A 2 -15.90 -10.68 8.43
CA MET A 2 -16.15 -10.08 7.12
C MET A 2 -14.96 -10.44 6.22
N TYR A 3 -15.22 -10.88 4.99
CA TYR A 3 -14.15 -11.22 4.04
C TYR A 3 -13.83 -10.00 3.18
N TYR A 4 -12.64 -9.46 3.31
CA TYR A 4 -12.15 -8.34 2.51
C TYR A 4 -11.28 -8.82 1.33
N GLY A 5 -11.96 -9.40 0.35
CA GLY A 5 -11.34 -9.87 -0.90
C GLY A 5 -11.77 -9.07 -2.12
N ILE A 6 -11.39 -9.56 -3.29
CA ILE A 6 -11.72 -8.95 -4.59
C ILE A 6 -13.23 -8.78 -4.73
N GLY A 7 -13.65 -7.61 -5.20
CA GLY A 7 -15.06 -7.23 -5.38
C GLY A 7 -15.74 -6.64 -4.14
N ASN A 8 -15.12 -6.72 -2.96
CA ASN A 8 -15.66 -6.09 -1.75
C ASN A 8 -15.14 -4.66 -1.59
N LYS A 9 -15.93 -3.82 -0.93
CA LYS A 9 -15.43 -2.50 -0.53
C LYS A 9 -14.42 -2.60 0.60
N PHE A 10 -13.40 -1.78 0.52
CA PHE A 10 -12.41 -1.63 1.59
C PHE A 10 -13.03 -0.89 2.79
N PRO A 11 -12.61 -1.16 4.04
CA PRO A 11 -13.10 -0.44 5.23
C PRO A 11 -12.90 1.06 5.10
N ASP A 12 -13.96 1.85 5.26
CA ASP A 12 -13.97 3.31 5.06
C ASP A 12 -14.02 4.13 6.36
N TRP A 13 -14.13 3.45 7.51
CA TRP A 13 -14.31 4.07 8.81
C TRP A 13 -13.02 4.33 9.59
N VAL A 14 -11.87 3.85 9.11
CA VAL A 14 -10.59 3.95 9.82
C VAL A 14 -9.83 5.20 9.40
N ASN A 15 -9.65 6.12 10.34
CA ASN A 15 -8.74 7.24 10.22
C ASN A 15 -7.42 6.92 10.93
N MET A 16 -6.31 7.15 10.26
CA MET A 16 -4.97 6.88 10.78
C MET A 16 -4.16 8.17 10.87
N LYS A 17 -3.36 8.31 11.92
CA LYS A 17 -2.29 9.31 11.91
C LYS A 17 -1.28 8.97 10.84
N CYS A 18 -0.60 9.96 10.28
CA CYS A 18 0.38 9.70 9.23
C CYS A 18 1.54 10.69 9.24
N LEU A 19 2.59 10.29 8.55
CA LEU A 19 3.69 11.15 8.13
C LEU A 19 3.62 11.28 6.61
N ASN A 20 3.38 12.49 6.09
CA ASN A 20 3.31 12.73 4.66
C ASN A 20 4.70 12.84 4.00
N ALA A 21 4.71 13.00 2.67
CA ALA A 21 5.94 13.18 1.89
C ALA A 21 6.78 14.36 2.39
N ASN A 22 6.14 15.48 2.75
CA ASN A 22 6.78 16.70 3.23
C ASN A 22 7.27 16.59 4.70
N ARG A 23 7.14 15.42 5.31
CA ARG A 23 7.53 15.15 6.70
C ARG A 23 6.67 15.87 7.73
N GLU A 24 5.43 16.17 7.37
CA GLU A 24 4.44 16.77 8.25
C GLU A 24 3.52 15.69 8.81
N PHE A 25 3.14 15.84 10.06
CA PHE A 25 2.13 14.99 10.67
C PHE A 25 0.74 15.36 10.16
N GLY A 26 -0.07 14.35 9.93
CA GLY A 26 -1.43 14.51 9.46
C GLY A 26 -2.32 13.37 9.91
N GLU A 27 -3.48 13.32 9.28
CA GLU A 27 -4.45 12.24 9.41
C GLU A 27 -4.93 11.82 8.02
N VAL A 28 -5.08 10.54 7.80
CA VAL A 28 -5.52 9.99 6.52
C VAL A 28 -6.58 8.92 6.72
N ASN A 29 -7.62 9.00 5.90
CA ASN A 29 -8.47 7.87 5.58
C ASN A 29 -8.20 7.54 4.10
N VAL A 30 -7.63 6.37 3.86
CA VAL A 30 -7.17 5.99 2.51
C VAL A 30 -8.31 5.92 1.49
N THR A 31 -9.54 5.70 1.94
CA THR A 31 -10.73 5.62 1.07
C THR A 31 -11.31 6.99 0.68
N MET A 32 -10.88 8.06 1.36
CA MET A 32 -11.30 9.43 1.07
C MET A 32 -10.44 10.12 0.00
N THR A 33 -9.43 9.44 -0.51
CA THR A 33 -8.57 9.94 -1.58
C THR A 33 -9.18 9.62 -2.95
N ASP A 34 -9.16 10.57 -3.87
CA ASP A 34 -9.61 10.37 -5.24
C ASP A 34 -8.67 9.43 -6.02
N GLY A 35 -9.20 8.83 -7.08
CA GLY A 35 -8.45 7.93 -7.96
C GLY A 35 -8.23 6.54 -7.39
N TRP A 36 -7.31 5.81 -7.98
CA TRP A 36 -6.90 4.48 -7.55
C TRP A 36 -6.00 4.55 -6.31
N LYS A 37 -6.00 3.49 -5.50
CA LYS A 37 -5.17 3.42 -4.29
C LYS A 37 -4.37 2.12 -4.27
N VAL A 38 -3.11 2.23 -3.90
CA VAL A 38 -2.23 1.11 -3.56
C VAL A 38 -1.91 1.23 -2.07
N ILE A 39 -2.35 0.26 -1.29
CA ILE A 39 -2.16 0.24 0.16
C ILE A 39 -1.32 -0.99 0.49
N TYR A 40 -0.11 -0.79 0.98
CA TYR A 40 0.75 -1.89 1.36
C TYR A 40 1.04 -1.88 2.86
N PHE A 41 0.68 -2.98 3.53
CA PHE A 41 0.97 -3.20 4.94
C PHE A 41 2.35 -3.81 5.10
N TYR A 42 3.10 -3.35 6.09
CA TYR A 42 4.40 -3.90 6.46
C TYR A 42 4.51 -4.06 7.98
N PRO A 43 5.31 -5.05 8.47
CA PRO A 43 5.24 -5.48 9.87
C PRO A 43 5.63 -4.41 10.89
N LYS A 44 6.75 -3.68 10.65
CA LYS A 44 7.33 -2.85 11.71
C LYS A 44 8.39 -1.88 11.16
N ASP A 45 8.42 -0.67 11.73
CA ASP A 45 9.49 0.30 11.51
C ASP A 45 10.80 -0.18 12.18
N PHE A 46 11.94 0.41 11.81
CA PHE A 46 13.28 0.05 12.29
C PHE A 46 13.66 -1.43 12.10
N THR A 47 13.25 -2.04 10.98
CA THR A 47 13.59 -3.42 10.61
C THR A 47 14.40 -3.48 9.32
N PHE A 48 14.61 -4.68 8.76
CA PHE A 48 15.57 -4.90 7.68
C PHE A 48 14.92 -4.99 6.30
N VAL A 49 13.81 -5.71 6.15
CA VAL A 49 13.12 -5.89 4.86
C VAL A 49 12.22 -4.68 4.55
N CYS A 50 11.54 -4.13 5.56
CA CYS A 50 10.56 -3.06 5.37
C CYS A 50 11.13 -1.80 4.69
N PRO A 51 12.33 -1.29 5.01
CA PRO A 51 12.86 -0.12 4.32
C PRO A 51 13.15 -0.40 2.85
N THR A 52 13.49 -1.63 2.46
CA THR A 52 13.71 -1.98 1.05
C THR A 52 12.43 -1.93 0.25
N GLU A 53 11.29 -2.35 0.83
CA GLU A 53 9.98 -2.26 0.20
C GLU A 53 9.53 -0.80 0.02
N ILE A 54 9.67 0.02 1.09
CA ILE A 54 9.31 1.44 1.05
C ILE A 54 10.07 2.16 -0.07
N VAL A 55 11.37 1.90 -0.19
CA VAL A 55 12.22 2.46 -1.25
C VAL A 55 11.83 1.95 -2.63
N ASP A 56 11.47 0.67 -2.76
CA ASP A 56 11.06 0.08 -4.04
C ASP A 56 9.76 0.72 -4.54
N PHE A 57 8.77 0.94 -3.67
CA PHE A 57 7.57 1.71 -4.00
C PHE A 57 7.90 3.16 -4.35
N ASP A 58 8.77 3.81 -3.58
CA ASP A 58 9.13 5.21 -3.78
C ASP A 58 9.83 5.46 -5.12
N ASN A 59 10.68 4.54 -5.55
CA ASN A 59 11.36 4.60 -6.85
C ASN A 59 10.38 4.59 -8.04
N LEU A 60 9.16 4.10 -7.84
CA LEU A 60 8.12 4.02 -8.87
C LEU A 60 6.98 5.03 -8.68
N MET A 61 7.12 5.99 -7.73
CA MET A 61 6.05 6.96 -7.44
C MET A 61 5.59 7.74 -8.68
N THR A 62 6.52 8.13 -9.56
CA THR A 62 6.17 8.82 -10.81
C THR A 62 5.24 7.98 -11.68
N GLU A 63 5.47 6.67 -11.76
CA GLU A 63 4.64 5.75 -12.54
C GLU A 63 3.29 5.50 -11.87
N PHE A 64 3.24 5.34 -10.55
CA PHE A 64 1.98 5.24 -9.81
C PHE A 64 1.13 6.51 -9.99
N CYS A 65 1.74 7.69 -9.86
CA CYS A 65 1.06 8.97 -10.12
C CYS A 65 0.56 9.08 -11.57
N ARG A 66 1.36 8.65 -12.56
CA ARG A 66 0.95 8.63 -13.97
C ARG A 66 -0.27 7.76 -14.21
N LEU A 67 -0.42 6.67 -13.46
CA LEU A 67 -1.60 5.80 -13.47
C LEU A 67 -2.73 6.31 -12.56
N GLY A 68 -2.66 7.54 -12.03
CA GLY A 68 -3.69 8.11 -11.16
C GLY A 68 -3.86 7.38 -9.83
N ALA A 69 -2.81 6.74 -9.33
CA ALA A 69 -2.86 6.00 -8.09
C ALA A 69 -2.08 6.69 -6.97
N THR A 70 -2.70 6.73 -5.77
CA THR A 70 -2.04 7.14 -4.53
C THR A 70 -1.51 5.92 -3.78
N VAL A 71 -0.27 6.00 -3.31
CA VAL A 71 0.39 4.91 -2.58
C VAL A 71 0.46 5.22 -1.09
N TYR A 72 0.10 4.24 -0.26
CA TYR A 72 0.17 4.30 1.20
C TYR A 72 0.94 3.11 1.76
N GLY A 73 1.98 3.40 2.55
CA GLY A 73 2.62 2.41 3.41
C GLY A 73 1.98 2.42 4.79
N VAL A 74 1.60 1.26 5.33
CA VAL A 74 0.88 1.15 6.60
C VAL A 74 1.61 0.19 7.53
N SER A 75 1.89 0.63 8.77
CA SER A 75 2.40 -0.23 9.83
C SER A 75 1.80 0.15 11.19
N PRO A 76 1.90 -0.70 12.21
CA PRO A 76 1.34 -0.40 13.53
C PRO A 76 2.10 0.68 14.32
N ASP A 77 3.31 1.04 13.89
CA ASP A 77 4.10 2.06 14.57
C ASP A 77 3.52 3.46 14.35
N ASN A 78 3.62 4.32 15.37
CA ASN A 78 3.04 5.65 15.32
C ASN A 78 3.81 6.61 14.40
N GLU A 79 3.21 7.76 14.12
CA GLU A 79 3.75 8.78 13.22
C GLU A 79 5.10 9.36 13.68
N PHE A 80 5.33 9.43 14.98
CA PHE A 80 6.61 9.90 15.53
C PHE A 80 7.73 8.88 15.28
N CYS A 81 7.43 7.59 15.40
CA CYS A 81 8.34 6.51 15.06
C CYS A 81 8.73 6.58 13.58
N LYS A 82 7.75 6.79 12.69
CA LYS A 82 7.99 6.95 11.25
C LYS A 82 8.90 8.12 10.94
N LEU A 83 8.72 9.28 11.59
CA LEU A 83 9.60 10.43 11.41
C LEU A 83 11.02 10.12 11.88
N ALA A 84 11.17 9.56 13.08
CA ALA A 84 12.48 9.20 13.63
C ALA A 84 13.21 8.19 12.73
N TRP A 85 12.47 7.22 12.17
CA TRP A 85 13.05 6.24 11.26
C TRP A 85 13.49 6.86 9.92
N ARG A 86 12.69 7.75 9.34
CA ARG A 86 13.10 8.52 8.16
C ARG A 86 14.37 9.34 8.40
N ASP A 87 14.52 9.90 9.60
CA ASP A 87 15.72 10.66 9.96
C ASP A 87 16.95 9.77 10.13
N ALA A 88 16.78 8.62 10.75
CA ALA A 88 17.87 7.70 11.06
C ALA A 88 18.31 6.84 9.87
N HIS A 89 17.42 6.56 8.90
CA HIS A 89 17.69 5.61 7.83
C HIS A 89 18.01 6.34 6.51
N PRO A 90 19.24 6.19 5.95
CA PRO A 90 19.69 6.98 4.79
C PRO A 90 18.76 6.88 3.57
N LEU A 91 18.18 5.70 3.31
CA LEU A 91 17.32 5.46 2.14
C LEU A 91 15.90 6.00 2.30
N LEU A 92 15.43 6.28 3.54
CA LEU A 92 14.06 6.72 3.79
C LEU A 92 13.91 8.24 3.86
N LYS A 93 15.01 8.96 3.84
CA LYS A 93 15.04 10.41 4.09
C LYS A 93 14.12 11.21 3.18
N ASN A 94 14.05 10.81 1.90
CA ASN A 94 13.41 11.58 0.83
C ASN A 94 12.22 10.86 0.19
N ILE A 95 11.60 9.90 0.88
CA ILE A 95 10.44 9.19 0.34
C ILE A 95 9.27 10.14 0.06
N GLN A 96 8.57 9.91 -1.05
CA GLN A 96 7.58 10.82 -1.62
C GLN A 96 6.13 10.36 -1.41
N HIS A 97 5.90 9.30 -0.62
CA HIS A 97 4.56 8.83 -0.32
C HIS A 97 4.28 8.81 1.19
N THR A 98 3.01 8.74 1.53
CA THR A 98 2.53 8.79 2.91
C THR A 98 2.77 7.45 3.63
N LEU A 99 3.30 7.53 4.84
CA LEU A 99 3.36 6.41 5.79
C LEU A 99 2.27 6.61 6.86
N ALA A 100 1.28 5.73 6.88
CA ALA A 100 0.17 5.76 7.82
C ALA A 100 0.44 4.85 9.03
N ALA A 101 -0.05 5.28 10.17
CA ALA A 101 0.12 4.62 11.46
C ALA A 101 -1.17 3.91 11.86
N ASP A 102 -1.26 2.62 11.60
CA ASP A 102 -2.35 1.76 12.07
C ASP A 102 -2.11 1.33 13.53
N SER A 103 -2.04 2.32 14.43
CA SER A 103 -1.71 2.10 15.82
C SER A 103 -2.72 1.15 16.49
N GLY A 104 -2.20 0.06 17.05
CA GLY A 104 -3.03 -1.01 17.59
C GLY A 104 -3.55 -2.01 16.57
N ASN A 105 -3.08 -1.98 15.32
CA ASN A 105 -3.53 -2.86 14.24
C ASN A 105 -5.06 -2.81 13.99
N VAL A 106 -5.69 -1.65 14.10
CA VAL A 106 -7.16 -1.51 13.97
C VAL A 106 -7.62 -1.94 12.59
N LEU A 107 -7.03 -1.35 11.55
CA LEU A 107 -7.34 -1.69 10.15
C LEU A 107 -6.84 -3.09 9.78
N ALA A 108 -5.63 -3.45 10.22
CA ALA A 108 -5.05 -4.77 9.93
C ALA A 108 -5.86 -5.91 10.58
N ASN A 109 -6.41 -5.72 11.79
CA ASN A 109 -7.32 -6.69 12.42
C ASN A 109 -8.65 -6.79 11.68
N GLU A 110 -9.23 -5.66 11.28
CA GLU A 110 -10.46 -5.64 10.49
C GLU A 110 -10.29 -6.43 9.18
N LEU A 111 -9.15 -6.26 8.51
CA LEU A 111 -8.81 -6.97 7.28
C LEU A 111 -8.40 -8.44 7.51
N GLY A 112 -8.17 -8.86 8.76
CA GLY A 112 -7.76 -10.23 9.09
C GLY A 112 -6.33 -10.57 8.65
N ILE A 113 -5.42 -9.58 8.60
CA ILE A 113 -4.05 -9.75 8.09
C ILE A 113 -2.97 -9.70 9.18
N VAL A 114 -3.36 -9.72 10.45
CA VAL A 114 -2.42 -9.72 11.58
C VAL A 114 -1.90 -11.13 11.85
N SER A 115 -0.59 -11.25 11.99
CA SER A 115 0.09 -12.51 12.33
C SER A 115 0.03 -12.82 13.83
N ASP A 116 0.40 -14.03 14.23
CA ASP A 116 0.51 -14.43 15.65
C ASP A 116 1.49 -13.55 16.44
N GLY A 117 2.44 -12.91 15.77
CA GLY A 117 3.37 -11.94 16.37
C GLY A 117 2.79 -10.54 16.56
N ASN A 118 1.48 -10.36 16.40
CA ASN A 118 0.76 -9.07 16.52
C ASN A 118 1.29 -7.96 15.61
N VAL A 119 1.74 -8.33 14.42
CA VAL A 119 2.11 -7.42 13.33
C VAL A 119 1.45 -7.86 12.05
N PRO A 120 1.12 -6.95 11.11
CA PRO A 120 0.52 -7.35 9.85
C PRO A 120 1.51 -8.18 9.01
N TYR A 121 0.99 -9.14 8.25
CA TYR A 121 1.71 -9.72 7.12
C TYR A 121 1.98 -8.65 6.07
N ARG A 122 2.84 -8.96 5.10
CA ARG A 122 3.13 -8.05 3.98
C ARG A 122 2.02 -8.16 2.93
N VAL A 123 0.92 -7.45 3.16
CA VAL A 123 -0.26 -7.50 2.28
C VAL A 123 -0.38 -6.21 1.50
N THR A 124 -0.68 -6.32 0.22
CA THR A 124 -0.96 -5.19 -0.67
C THR A 124 -2.38 -5.29 -1.19
N TYR A 125 -3.11 -4.20 -1.09
CA TYR A 125 -4.41 -4.00 -1.71
C TYR A 125 -4.29 -2.98 -2.84
N ILE A 126 -4.98 -3.23 -3.96
CA ILE A 126 -5.25 -2.23 -4.99
C ILE A 126 -6.76 -1.99 -4.99
N LEU A 127 -7.14 -0.73 -4.84
CA LEU A 127 -8.54 -0.30 -4.85
C LEU A 127 -8.79 0.56 -6.10
N ASP A 128 -9.96 0.38 -6.69
CA ASP A 128 -10.46 1.28 -7.73
C ASP A 128 -10.93 2.63 -7.15
N GLU A 129 -11.44 3.50 -8.02
CA GLU A 129 -11.95 4.83 -7.65
C GLU A 129 -13.16 4.76 -6.68
N LYS A 130 -13.88 3.64 -6.68
CA LYS A 130 -15.05 3.40 -5.81
C LYS A 130 -14.66 2.69 -4.50
N ASN A 131 -13.36 2.52 -4.24
CA ASN A 131 -12.81 1.78 -3.11
C ASN A 131 -13.18 0.28 -3.10
N VAL A 132 -13.46 -0.30 -4.26
CA VAL A 132 -13.62 -1.74 -4.41
C VAL A 132 -12.26 -2.38 -4.61
N ILE A 133 -12.01 -3.47 -3.89
CA ILE A 133 -10.75 -4.22 -3.94
C ILE A 133 -10.64 -4.95 -5.29
N GLN A 134 -9.64 -4.59 -6.08
CA GLN A 134 -9.33 -5.19 -7.38
C GLN A 134 -8.18 -6.20 -7.30
N TYR A 135 -7.34 -6.10 -6.28
CA TYR A 135 -6.22 -7.01 -6.06
C TYR A 135 -5.90 -7.14 -4.57
N VAL A 136 -5.51 -8.33 -4.18
CA VAL A 136 -4.91 -8.64 -2.88
C VAL A 136 -3.71 -9.54 -3.11
N GLY A 137 -2.53 -9.10 -2.68
CA GLY A 137 -1.30 -9.91 -2.68
C GLY A 137 -0.74 -10.01 -1.27
N ALA A 138 -0.31 -11.19 -0.85
CA ALA A 138 0.21 -11.43 0.48
C ALA A 138 1.52 -12.21 0.47
N HIS A 139 2.49 -11.75 1.28
CA HIS A 139 3.76 -12.42 1.51
C HIS A 139 3.97 -12.68 3.00
N GLY A 140 4.70 -13.75 3.30
CA GLY A 140 5.17 -14.02 4.66
C GLY A 140 6.15 -12.93 5.14
N LEU A 141 6.34 -12.84 6.46
CA LEU A 141 7.10 -11.75 7.09
C LEU A 141 8.55 -11.61 6.59
N SER A 142 9.16 -12.69 6.11
CA SER A 142 10.56 -12.73 5.66
C SER A 142 10.76 -12.44 4.16
N VAL A 143 9.68 -12.24 3.40
CA VAL A 143 9.73 -12.11 1.93
C VAL A 143 9.20 -10.75 1.51
N GLY A 144 10.07 -9.87 1.02
CA GLY A 144 9.71 -8.56 0.48
C GLY A 144 8.91 -8.66 -0.82
N ARG A 145 8.13 -7.63 -1.12
CA ARG A 145 7.33 -7.50 -2.34
C ARG A 145 8.10 -6.75 -3.41
N SER A 146 7.70 -6.93 -4.67
CA SER A 146 8.15 -6.13 -5.80
C SER A 146 7.11 -5.03 -6.11
N ALA A 147 7.50 -3.77 -5.98
CA ALA A 147 6.65 -2.64 -6.37
C ALA A 147 6.40 -2.62 -7.89
N ALA A 148 7.34 -3.10 -8.70
CA ALA A 148 7.17 -3.22 -10.14
C ALA A 148 6.05 -4.22 -10.51
N GLU A 149 5.91 -5.33 -9.79
CA GLU A 149 4.79 -6.26 -9.98
C GLU A 149 3.46 -5.63 -9.54
N VAL A 150 3.44 -4.88 -8.44
CA VAL A 150 2.23 -4.16 -8.00
C VAL A 150 1.81 -3.11 -9.04
N LEU A 151 2.77 -2.36 -9.60
CA LEU A 151 2.52 -1.40 -10.68
C LEU A 151 1.97 -2.09 -11.94
N ARG A 152 2.55 -3.24 -12.32
CA ARG A 152 2.06 -4.03 -13.46
C ARG A 152 0.62 -4.48 -13.26
N VAL A 153 0.27 -4.94 -12.06
CA VAL A 153 -1.08 -5.39 -11.73
C VAL A 153 -2.06 -4.21 -11.68
N LEU A 154 -1.65 -3.06 -11.15
CA LEU A 154 -2.47 -1.84 -11.16
C LEU A 154 -2.88 -1.45 -12.58
N ASP A 155 -1.92 -1.37 -13.50
CA ASP A 155 -2.19 -1.05 -14.92
C ASP A 155 -3.13 -2.10 -15.56
N ALA A 156 -2.95 -3.38 -15.23
CA ALA A 156 -3.84 -4.44 -15.72
C ALA A 156 -5.26 -4.33 -15.12
N CYS A 157 -5.40 -4.01 -13.84
CA CYS A 157 -6.71 -3.81 -13.20
C CYS A 157 -7.47 -2.64 -13.84
N GLN A 158 -6.78 -1.52 -14.11
CA GLN A 158 -7.37 -0.36 -14.78
C GLN A 158 -7.89 -0.73 -16.17
N LYS A 159 -7.13 -1.48 -16.95
CA LYS A 159 -7.58 -1.97 -18.26
C LYS A 159 -8.75 -2.95 -18.16
N GLY A 160 -8.78 -3.78 -17.13
CA GLY A 160 -9.91 -4.66 -16.83
C GLY A 160 -11.20 -3.90 -16.54
N GLU A 161 -11.12 -2.81 -15.78
CA GLU A 161 -12.27 -1.92 -15.52
C GLU A 161 -12.77 -1.21 -16.81
N GLU A 162 -11.88 -0.94 -17.77
CA GLU A 162 -12.23 -0.45 -19.10
C GLU A 162 -12.85 -1.55 -19.99
N GLY A 163 -13.03 -2.77 -19.49
CA GLY A 163 -13.60 -3.92 -20.20
C GLY A 163 -12.62 -4.67 -21.10
N MET A 164 -11.33 -4.41 -20.97
CA MET A 164 -10.29 -5.08 -21.77
C MET A 164 -9.81 -6.37 -21.09
N LEU A 165 -9.40 -7.35 -21.89
CA LEU A 165 -8.81 -8.59 -21.39
C LEU A 165 -7.28 -8.47 -21.37
N CYS A 166 -6.70 -8.62 -20.18
CA CYS A 166 -5.26 -8.52 -19.98
C CYS A 166 -4.62 -9.91 -19.93
N PRO A 167 -3.72 -10.25 -20.88
CA PRO A 167 -3.03 -11.54 -20.85
C PRO A 167 -2.06 -11.62 -19.65
N ALA A 168 -1.73 -12.86 -19.25
CA ALA A 168 -0.71 -13.12 -18.26
C ALA A 168 0.63 -12.46 -18.62
N ALA A 169 1.37 -11.97 -17.62
CA ALA A 169 2.66 -11.31 -17.82
C ALA A 169 2.64 -10.07 -18.75
N ARG A 170 1.46 -9.49 -18.99
CA ARG A 170 1.36 -8.22 -19.73
C ARG A 170 2.19 -7.14 -19.02
N PRO A 171 3.17 -6.49 -19.69
CA PRO A 171 3.91 -5.39 -19.08
C PRO A 171 3.02 -4.14 -18.95
N VAL A 172 3.46 -3.18 -18.13
CA VAL A 172 2.81 -1.86 -18.02
C VAL A 172 2.72 -1.23 -19.42
N GLY A 173 1.53 -0.76 -19.79
CA GLY A 173 1.26 -0.19 -21.12
C GLY A 173 1.27 -1.20 -22.27
N GLY A 174 1.38 -2.50 -21.99
CA GLY A 174 1.35 -3.54 -23.01
C GLY A 174 -0.02 -3.73 -23.67
N SER A 175 -0.08 -4.50 -24.75
CA SER A 175 -1.32 -4.76 -25.48
C SER A 175 -2.31 -5.59 -24.65
N THR A 176 -3.58 -5.35 -24.88
CA THR A 176 -4.71 -6.18 -24.43
C THR A 176 -5.14 -7.17 -25.52
N LEU A 177 -5.96 -8.16 -25.18
CA LEU A 177 -6.53 -9.10 -26.13
C LEU A 177 -7.75 -8.51 -26.82
#